data_48123c74dbde75893f25ac6c5be769ee
#
_entry.id   48123c74dbde75893f25ac6c5be769ee
#
_cell.length_a   1.000
_cell.length_b   1.000
_cell.length_c   1.000
_cell.angle_alpha   90.00
_cell.angle_beta   90.00
_cell.angle_gamma   90.00
#
_symmetry.space_group_name_H-M   'P 1'
#
loop_
_entity.id
_entity.type
_entity.pdbx_description
1 polymer ?
#
loop_
_entity_poly.entity_id
_entity_poly.type
_entity_poly.pdbx_seq_one_letter_code
_entity_poly.pdbx_strand_id
1 'polypeptide(L)'
;MKKFFYLLSLLLVCQACKNVEVPDTSRQWEGKPRVIVMTDGEVDDRCSMVHFLLYANDMQVDAIIQSNSCFQRNGWSSDPWIEEQLAAYEKVYPNLKVHDADYPATDELRKVIYVGDETPSHVPQGISYKTILPGANVLVNPAEWEDTPGSDRIVEILLEDDPRPVYIQCWGGVNTAAKAFQKLQVQYPDEYERAIAKAVLYCIWYQDAGGSYIEKYHPGATILLSHHFSGSWDYGAMSNSDNFVSQYMQNGQHPLGKFYTQPYISEGDTPAFLNFIDNGLRACEDPTYGGWGGRFYRVDGFENVYRDVSLGALREWIEPALRDFQARLEWCLTPVYEDANHAPEIVVPEGLDIVVRSGEKVTLKAQISDKDPRDVEGAWRLRGHMWEQKGRTKAWLEENPEKRIEEYRSDWCQMPGGSYTGSIDLVFEGKDQVHFVAPEVKSPQTVHVLLEAYDMALPRMTSYARFIVTILPR
;
A
#
# COMPACT_ATOMS: atom_id res chain seq x y z
N MET A 1 -34.76 61.53 21.66
CA MET A 1 -34.94 60.61 20.52
C MET A 1 -33.80 60.75 19.50
N LYS A 2 -32.54 60.56 19.85
CA LYS A 2 -31.39 60.64 18.92
C LYS A 2 -30.21 59.68 19.36
N LYS A 3 -30.52 58.59 19.96
CA LYS A 3 -29.48 57.60 20.35
C LYS A 3 -29.79 56.12 20.01
N PHE A 4 -30.75 55.87 19.11
CA PHE A 4 -31.18 54.49 18.76
C PHE A 4 -30.90 54.12 17.29
N PHE A 5 -30.25 54.98 16.51
CA PHE A 5 -30.02 54.72 15.07
C PHE A 5 -28.58 54.35 14.71
N TYR A 6 -27.64 54.23 15.68
CA TYR A 6 -26.25 53.88 15.39
C TYR A 6 -25.88 52.43 15.72
N LEU A 7 -26.82 51.65 16.25
CA LEU A 7 -26.55 50.22 16.57
C LEU A 7 -27.07 49.22 15.50
N LEU A 8 -27.79 49.69 14.49
CA LEU A 8 -28.34 48.82 13.43
C LEU A 8 -27.51 48.80 12.14
N SER A 9 -26.51 49.67 12.02
CA SER A 9 -25.62 49.71 10.85
C SER A 9 -24.32 48.93 11.00
N LEU A 10 -24.02 48.34 12.19
CA LEU A 10 -22.84 47.52 12.42
C LEU A 10 -23.11 45.98 12.34
N LEU A 11 -24.37 45.60 12.18
CA LEU A 11 -24.78 44.18 12.08
C LEU A 11 -25.01 43.68 10.64
N LEU A 12 -24.77 44.54 9.64
CA LEU A 12 -24.99 44.21 8.21
C LEU A 12 -23.72 44.06 7.39
N VAL A 13 -22.54 44.10 8.01
CA VAL A 13 -21.25 43.92 7.31
C VAL A 13 -20.61 42.53 7.55
N CYS A 14 -21.19 41.68 8.41
CA CYS A 14 -20.64 40.35 8.72
C CYS A 14 -21.36 39.16 8.03
N GLN A 15 -22.06 39.36 6.91
CA GLN A 15 -22.77 38.27 6.23
C GLN A 15 -22.28 37.98 4.79
N ALA A 16 -21.05 38.37 4.46
CA ALA A 16 -20.48 38.04 3.15
C ALA A 16 -19.16 37.24 3.19
N CYS A 17 -18.73 36.76 4.33
CA CYS A 17 -17.77 35.66 4.33
C CYS A 17 -18.55 34.38 4.04
N LYS A 18 -18.66 33.97 2.76
CA LYS A 18 -18.92 32.59 2.42
C LYS A 18 -17.81 31.79 3.13
N ASN A 19 -18.19 30.95 4.08
CA ASN A 19 -17.25 29.98 4.61
C ASN A 19 -16.72 29.17 3.41
N VAL A 20 -15.46 29.40 3.08
CA VAL A 20 -14.77 28.56 2.10
C VAL A 20 -14.59 27.25 2.81
N GLU A 21 -15.29 26.20 2.36
CA GLU A 21 -15.06 24.87 2.86
C GLU A 21 -13.62 24.49 2.52
N VAL A 22 -12.83 24.25 3.55
CA VAL A 22 -11.49 23.71 3.44
C VAL A 22 -11.64 22.21 3.28
N PRO A 23 -11.14 21.61 2.19
CA PRO A 23 -11.12 20.15 2.09
C PRO A 23 -10.37 19.55 3.29
N ASP A 24 -10.98 18.59 3.97
CA ASP A 24 -10.31 17.80 4.99
C ASP A 24 -9.47 16.75 4.27
N THR A 25 -8.15 16.92 4.34
CA THR A 25 -7.18 15.99 3.75
C THR A 25 -6.51 15.12 4.82
N SER A 26 -6.89 15.31 6.08
CA SER A 26 -6.34 14.50 7.17
C SER A 26 -6.82 13.05 7.11
N ARG A 27 -5.94 12.14 7.49
CA ARG A 27 -6.31 10.72 7.66
C ARG A 27 -7.35 10.60 8.76
N GLN A 28 -8.48 9.96 8.43
CA GLN A 28 -9.65 9.86 9.31
C GLN A 28 -9.58 8.68 10.31
N TRP A 29 -8.48 7.93 10.32
CA TRP A 29 -8.31 6.75 11.16
C TRP A 29 -6.85 6.59 11.60
N GLU A 30 -6.64 5.91 12.72
CA GLU A 30 -5.34 5.59 13.28
C GLU A 30 -5.07 4.08 13.27
N GLY A 31 -3.81 3.70 13.38
CA GLY A 31 -3.35 2.31 13.42
C GLY A 31 -2.98 1.76 12.04
N LYS A 32 -2.70 0.46 11.99
CA LYS A 32 -2.29 -0.23 10.77
C LYS A 32 -3.47 -0.44 9.82
N PRO A 33 -3.25 -0.46 8.49
CA PRO A 33 -4.26 -0.87 7.53
C PRO A 33 -4.78 -2.29 7.84
N ARG A 34 -6.10 -2.46 7.76
CA ARG A 34 -6.75 -3.76 7.94
C ARG A 34 -6.84 -4.47 6.60
N VAL A 35 -6.32 -5.68 6.49
CA VAL A 35 -6.24 -6.38 5.21
C VAL A 35 -6.89 -7.76 5.23
N ILE A 36 -7.56 -8.08 4.13
CA ILE A 36 -8.03 -9.42 3.78
C ILE A 36 -7.35 -9.79 2.47
N VAL A 37 -6.71 -10.94 2.40
CA VAL A 37 -6.15 -11.49 1.17
C VAL A 37 -7.08 -12.57 0.65
N MET A 38 -7.51 -12.50 -0.62
CA MET A 38 -8.19 -13.59 -1.33
C MET A 38 -7.25 -14.09 -2.43
N THR A 39 -6.86 -15.35 -2.33
CA THR A 39 -5.84 -15.99 -3.18
C THR A 39 -6.39 -17.22 -3.85
N ASP A 40 -6.06 -17.48 -5.12
CA ASP A 40 -6.43 -18.71 -5.84
C ASP A 40 -5.28 -19.72 -5.93
N GLY A 41 -4.12 -19.39 -5.32
CA GLY A 41 -2.99 -20.32 -5.13
C GLY A 41 -2.17 -20.61 -6.37
N GLU A 42 -2.20 -19.77 -7.40
CA GLU A 42 -1.30 -19.84 -8.55
C GLU A 42 0.18 -19.69 -8.13
N VAL A 43 1.09 -19.80 -9.07
CA VAL A 43 2.53 -19.69 -8.80
C VAL A 43 2.90 -18.29 -8.31
N ASP A 44 2.29 -17.26 -8.88
CA ASP A 44 2.51 -15.87 -8.49
C ASP A 44 1.88 -15.53 -7.14
N ASP A 45 0.69 -16.07 -6.81
CA ASP A 45 0.13 -16.00 -5.46
C ASP A 45 1.09 -16.56 -4.41
N ARG A 46 1.68 -17.74 -4.70
CA ARG A 46 2.60 -18.41 -3.76
C ARG A 46 3.89 -17.61 -3.55
N CYS A 47 4.38 -16.94 -4.59
CA CYS A 47 5.52 -16.03 -4.46
C CYS A 47 5.13 -14.73 -3.75
N SER A 48 4.00 -14.12 -4.13
CA SER A 48 3.46 -12.92 -3.49
C SER A 48 3.15 -13.14 -2.01
N MET A 49 2.70 -14.34 -1.61
CA MET A 49 2.47 -14.68 -0.21
C MET A 49 3.76 -14.67 0.63
N VAL A 50 4.89 -15.14 0.07
CA VAL A 50 6.19 -15.02 0.74
C VAL A 50 6.53 -13.55 1.00
N HIS A 51 6.38 -12.72 -0.02
CA HIS A 51 6.64 -11.29 0.09
C HIS A 51 5.67 -10.63 1.08
N PHE A 52 4.36 -10.93 1.01
CA PHE A 52 3.33 -10.44 1.93
C PHE A 52 3.63 -10.79 3.39
N LEU A 53 4.08 -12.01 3.68
CA LEU A 53 4.41 -12.42 5.05
C LEU A 53 5.55 -11.58 5.66
N LEU A 54 6.48 -11.09 4.83
CA LEU A 54 7.55 -10.21 5.27
C LEU A 54 7.11 -8.75 5.47
N TYR A 55 5.87 -8.41 5.08
CA TYR A 55 5.22 -7.12 5.34
C TYR A 55 4.03 -7.23 6.31
N ALA A 56 3.83 -8.39 6.93
CA ALA A 56 2.74 -8.58 7.89
C ALA A 56 2.88 -7.72 9.16
N ASN A 57 4.09 -7.19 9.44
CA ASN A 57 4.33 -6.19 10.49
C ASN A 57 3.71 -4.82 10.16
N ASP A 58 3.55 -4.46 8.89
CA ASP A 58 3.02 -3.17 8.47
C ASP A 58 1.48 -3.14 8.39
N MET A 59 0.82 -4.29 8.53
CA MET A 59 -0.62 -4.45 8.34
C MET A 59 -1.26 -5.23 9.50
N GLN A 60 -2.56 -5.06 9.69
CA GLN A 60 -3.40 -5.96 10.48
C GLN A 60 -4.03 -6.97 9.54
N VAL A 61 -3.54 -8.21 9.57
CA VAL A 61 -4.05 -9.30 8.72
C VAL A 61 -5.30 -9.88 9.37
N ASP A 62 -6.48 -9.53 8.87
CA ASP A 62 -7.77 -9.96 9.42
C ASP A 62 -8.25 -11.29 8.82
N ALA A 63 -7.86 -11.61 7.58
CA ALA A 63 -8.12 -12.90 6.95
C ALA A 63 -7.18 -13.18 5.77
N ILE A 64 -6.88 -14.48 5.56
CA ILE A 64 -6.29 -15.05 4.34
C ILE A 64 -7.30 -16.08 3.82
N ILE A 65 -7.90 -15.80 2.67
CA ILE A 65 -9.03 -16.56 2.14
C ILE A 65 -8.61 -17.27 0.85
N GLN A 66 -8.65 -18.59 0.86
CA GLN A 66 -8.42 -19.40 -0.33
C GLN A 66 -9.69 -19.44 -1.18
N SER A 67 -9.59 -19.09 -2.44
CA SER A 67 -10.72 -18.99 -3.37
C SER A 67 -10.33 -19.59 -4.74
N ASN A 68 -11.18 -19.42 -5.74
CA ASN A 68 -10.91 -19.80 -7.11
C ASN A 68 -10.88 -18.58 -8.05
N SER A 69 -10.52 -18.83 -9.30
CA SER A 69 -10.55 -17.85 -10.39
C SER A 69 -10.81 -18.52 -11.75
N CYS A 70 -10.79 -17.73 -12.83
CA CYS A 70 -10.84 -18.29 -14.18
C CYS A 70 -9.57 -19.09 -14.54
N PHE A 71 -8.47 -18.88 -13.86
CA PHE A 71 -7.21 -19.60 -14.03
C PHE A 71 -7.13 -20.85 -13.14
N GLN A 72 -7.67 -20.77 -11.93
CA GLN A 72 -7.69 -21.85 -10.92
C GLN A 72 -9.11 -22.17 -10.47
N ARG A 73 -9.90 -22.76 -11.37
CA ARG A 73 -11.35 -22.97 -11.18
C ARG A 73 -11.72 -23.84 -9.97
N ASN A 74 -10.84 -24.75 -9.57
CA ASN A 74 -11.08 -25.66 -8.43
C ASN A 74 -10.55 -25.12 -7.11
N GLY A 75 -9.79 -24.01 -7.14
CA GLY A 75 -9.06 -23.53 -5.98
C GLY A 75 -7.95 -24.48 -5.49
N TRP A 76 -7.33 -24.15 -4.36
CA TRP A 76 -6.19 -24.89 -3.81
C TRP A 76 -6.28 -25.13 -2.29
N SER A 77 -7.47 -24.99 -1.68
CA SER A 77 -7.61 -25.17 -0.22
C SER A 77 -7.31 -26.60 0.25
N SER A 78 -7.36 -27.59 -0.64
CA SER A 78 -6.97 -28.97 -0.36
C SER A 78 -5.46 -29.21 -0.33
N ASP A 79 -4.64 -28.26 -0.80
CA ASP A 79 -3.19 -28.28 -0.78
C ASP A 79 -2.68 -27.48 0.43
N PRO A 80 -1.74 -27.99 1.25
CA PRO A 80 -1.27 -27.31 2.45
C PRO A 80 -0.26 -26.19 2.17
N TRP A 81 -0.26 -25.57 1.00
CA TRP A 81 0.74 -24.63 0.54
C TRP A 81 0.93 -23.40 1.45
N ILE A 82 -0.17 -22.84 2.01
CA ILE A 82 -0.07 -21.73 2.97
C ILE A 82 0.58 -22.21 4.26
N GLU A 83 0.18 -23.39 4.78
CA GLU A 83 0.79 -23.93 6.00
C GLU A 83 2.28 -24.23 5.82
N GLU A 84 2.69 -24.69 4.63
CA GLU A 84 4.12 -24.89 4.34
C GLU A 84 4.91 -23.59 4.35
N GLN A 85 4.31 -22.49 3.88
CA GLN A 85 4.91 -21.14 3.93
C GLN A 85 4.94 -20.60 5.37
N LEU A 86 3.88 -20.80 6.14
CA LEU A 86 3.84 -20.42 7.55
C LEU A 86 4.87 -21.20 8.37
N ALA A 87 5.06 -22.50 8.08
CA ALA A 87 6.11 -23.30 8.71
C ALA A 87 7.53 -22.83 8.35
N ALA A 88 7.72 -22.21 7.20
CA ALA A 88 8.99 -21.56 6.84
C ALA A 88 9.13 -20.18 7.50
N TYR A 89 8.06 -19.39 7.57
CA TYR A 89 8.00 -18.12 8.28
C TYR A 89 8.31 -18.29 9.77
N GLU A 90 7.79 -19.35 10.41
CA GLU A 90 8.05 -19.68 11.82
C GLU A 90 9.55 -19.82 12.13
N LYS A 91 10.35 -20.27 11.17
CA LYS A 91 11.81 -20.41 11.33
C LYS A 91 12.54 -19.07 11.30
N VAL A 92 12.01 -18.08 10.59
CA VAL A 92 12.59 -16.73 10.45
C VAL A 92 11.96 -15.72 11.40
N TYR A 93 10.79 -16.01 11.94
CA TYR A 93 10.05 -15.15 12.85
C TYR A 93 10.87 -14.63 14.05
N PRO A 94 11.70 -15.45 14.76
CA PRO A 94 12.51 -14.94 15.86
C PRO A 94 13.50 -13.85 15.42
N ASN A 95 14.02 -13.92 14.20
CA ASN A 95 14.93 -12.91 13.67
C ASN A 95 14.13 -11.65 13.26
N LEU A 96 13.02 -11.82 12.53
CA LEU A 96 12.15 -10.71 12.14
C LEU A 96 11.71 -9.87 13.34
N LYS A 97 11.37 -10.51 14.47
CA LYS A 97 11.00 -9.83 15.73
C LYS A 97 12.10 -8.97 16.35
N VAL A 98 13.36 -9.18 15.99
CA VAL A 98 14.48 -8.34 16.42
C VAL A 98 14.49 -7.03 15.64
N HIS A 99 14.13 -7.09 14.36
CA HIS A 99 14.12 -5.93 13.45
C HIS A 99 12.85 -5.10 13.58
N ASP A 100 11.70 -5.78 13.77
CA ASP A 100 10.44 -5.11 14.07
C ASP A 100 9.59 -5.97 15.03
N ALA A 101 9.26 -5.37 16.18
CA ALA A 101 8.45 -6.03 17.21
C ALA A 101 6.99 -6.30 16.80
N ASP A 102 6.53 -5.73 15.70
CA ASP A 102 5.15 -5.83 15.24
C ASP A 102 4.87 -7.01 14.32
N TYR A 103 5.88 -7.81 13.96
CA TYR A 103 5.65 -9.04 13.22
C TYR A 103 4.71 -9.98 13.99
N PRO A 104 3.61 -10.44 13.36
CA PRO A 104 2.66 -11.35 14.01
C PRO A 104 3.29 -12.74 14.20
N ALA A 105 2.91 -13.40 15.29
CA ALA A 105 3.31 -14.78 15.50
C ALA A 105 2.63 -15.70 14.47
N THR A 106 3.30 -16.80 14.10
CA THR A 106 2.78 -17.74 13.10
C THR A 106 1.41 -18.30 13.49
N ASP A 107 1.17 -18.56 14.78
CA ASP A 107 -0.12 -19.05 15.27
C ASP A 107 -1.24 -18.00 15.18
N GLU A 108 -0.91 -16.72 15.13
CA GLU A 108 -1.90 -15.65 14.87
C GLU A 108 -2.32 -15.69 13.40
N LEU A 109 -1.37 -15.83 12.48
CA LEU A 109 -1.65 -15.96 11.05
C LEU A 109 -2.41 -17.26 10.72
N ARG A 110 -2.14 -18.37 11.39
CA ARG A 110 -2.88 -19.64 11.21
C ARG A 110 -4.36 -19.50 11.53
N LYS A 111 -4.73 -18.69 12.52
CA LYS A 111 -6.12 -18.51 12.96
C LYS A 111 -6.98 -17.72 11.98
N VAL A 112 -6.39 -17.00 11.06
CA VAL A 112 -7.07 -16.13 10.10
C VAL A 112 -7.14 -16.72 8.69
N ILE A 113 -6.88 -18.02 8.53
CA ILE A 113 -6.99 -18.73 7.25
C ILE A 113 -8.41 -19.28 7.10
N TYR A 114 -9.04 -18.97 5.99
CA TYR A 114 -10.41 -19.39 5.66
C TYR A 114 -10.51 -19.95 4.25
N VAL A 115 -11.56 -20.72 3.98
CA VAL A 115 -11.90 -21.16 2.63
C VAL A 115 -13.07 -20.30 2.15
N GLY A 116 -12.88 -19.70 0.98
CA GLY A 116 -13.90 -18.93 0.27
C GLY A 116 -14.61 -19.75 -0.80
N ASP A 117 -15.01 -19.09 -1.88
CA ASP A 117 -15.65 -19.77 -3.00
C ASP A 117 -14.60 -20.50 -3.85
N GLU A 118 -14.71 -21.82 -3.91
CA GLU A 118 -13.92 -22.70 -4.77
C GLU A 118 -14.82 -23.49 -5.73
N THR A 119 -16.06 -23.05 -5.95
CA THR A 119 -17.05 -23.74 -6.79
C THR A 119 -16.82 -23.44 -8.27
N PRO A 120 -16.38 -24.41 -9.11
CA PRO A 120 -16.02 -24.15 -10.49
C PRO A 120 -17.15 -23.59 -11.36
N SER A 121 -18.41 -23.92 -11.03
CA SER A 121 -19.60 -23.43 -11.74
C SER A 121 -19.92 -21.97 -11.48
N HIS A 122 -19.37 -21.37 -10.42
CA HIS A 122 -19.54 -19.95 -10.10
C HIS A 122 -18.65 -19.05 -10.96
N VAL A 123 -17.66 -19.62 -11.65
CA VAL A 123 -16.82 -18.92 -12.62
C VAL A 123 -17.34 -19.23 -14.03
N PRO A 124 -18.06 -18.31 -14.69
CA PRO A 124 -18.65 -18.56 -16.01
C PRO A 124 -17.63 -18.99 -17.05
N GLN A 125 -18.04 -19.82 -18.01
CA GLN A 125 -17.17 -20.26 -19.10
C GLN A 125 -16.87 -19.09 -20.06
N GLY A 126 -15.64 -19.03 -20.58
CA GLY A 126 -15.22 -17.97 -21.51
C GLY A 126 -14.90 -16.63 -20.86
N ILE A 127 -14.97 -16.53 -19.53
CA ILE A 127 -14.46 -15.37 -18.80
C ILE A 127 -12.93 -15.30 -18.95
N SER A 128 -12.45 -14.10 -19.23
CA SER A 128 -11.03 -13.74 -19.13
C SER A 128 -10.90 -12.29 -18.71
N TYR A 129 -9.75 -11.93 -18.16
CA TYR A 129 -9.41 -10.54 -17.84
C TYR A 129 -9.55 -9.56 -19.03
N LYS A 130 -9.56 -10.06 -20.28
CA LYS A 130 -9.77 -9.26 -21.49
C LYS A 130 -11.24 -8.96 -21.76
N THR A 131 -12.14 -9.75 -21.20
CA THR A 131 -13.59 -9.65 -21.47
C THR A 131 -14.37 -9.03 -20.34
N ILE A 132 -13.81 -9.02 -19.11
CA ILE A 132 -14.43 -8.41 -17.92
C ILE A 132 -13.71 -7.13 -17.58
N LEU A 133 -14.31 -6.03 -17.98
CA LEU A 133 -13.85 -4.66 -17.70
C LEU A 133 -14.95 -3.91 -16.95
N PRO A 134 -14.66 -2.77 -16.34
CA PRO A 134 -15.70 -1.93 -15.72
C PRO A 134 -16.89 -1.70 -16.66
N GLY A 135 -18.10 -1.91 -16.11
CA GLY A 135 -19.34 -1.84 -16.87
C GLY A 135 -19.70 -3.10 -17.67
N ALA A 136 -18.98 -4.20 -17.51
CA ALA A 136 -19.34 -5.48 -18.12
C ALA A 136 -20.70 -6.00 -17.63
N ASN A 137 -21.34 -6.87 -18.44
CA ASN A 137 -22.58 -7.52 -18.01
C ASN A 137 -22.34 -8.40 -16.79
N VAL A 138 -23.25 -8.31 -15.82
CA VAL A 138 -23.27 -9.20 -14.65
C VAL A 138 -23.69 -10.59 -15.08
N LEU A 139 -22.84 -11.58 -14.85
CA LEU A 139 -23.04 -12.98 -15.29
C LEU A 139 -23.28 -13.95 -14.13
N VAL A 140 -23.36 -13.44 -12.90
CA VAL A 140 -23.49 -14.26 -11.68
C VAL A 140 -24.59 -13.73 -10.77
N ASN A 141 -25.14 -14.63 -9.96
CA ASN A 141 -26.13 -14.31 -8.93
C ASN A 141 -25.69 -14.91 -7.58
N PRO A 142 -24.91 -14.17 -6.77
CA PRO A 142 -24.43 -14.67 -5.48
C PRO A 142 -25.53 -15.03 -4.47
N ALA A 143 -26.77 -14.58 -4.70
CA ALA A 143 -27.90 -14.97 -3.84
C ALA A 143 -28.22 -16.48 -3.91
N GLU A 144 -27.83 -17.14 -5.01
CA GLU A 144 -28.05 -18.58 -5.23
C GLU A 144 -26.91 -19.45 -4.69
N TRP A 145 -25.84 -18.83 -4.19
CA TRP A 145 -24.65 -19.55 -3.71
C TRP A 145 -24.74 -19.83 -2.22
N GLU A 146 -24.11 -20.92 -1.81
CA GLU A 146 -23.91 -21.21 -0.38
C GLU A 146 -22.93 -20.22 0.25
N ASP A 147 -23.13 -19.97 1.54
CA ASP A 147 -22.18 -19.21 2.34
C ASP A 147 -20.90 -20.05 2.56
N THR A 148 -19.77 -19.38 2.61
CA THR A 148 -18.48 -20.00 2.91
C THR A 148 -17.86 -19.38 4.16
N PRO A 149 -16.95 -20.08 4.88
CA PRO A 149 -16.24 -19.48 6.02
C PRO A 149 -15.55 -18.17 5.67
N GLY A 150 -15.01 -18.04 4.44
CA GLY A 150 -14.38 -16.82 3.95
C GLY A 150 -15.39 -15.69 3.72
N SER A 151 -16.56 -15.97 3.10
CA SER A 151 -17.59 -14.96 2.91
C SER A 151 -18.19 -14.49 4.25
N ASP A 152 -18.37 -15.41 5.20
CA ASP A 152 -18.85 -15.10 6.53
C ASP A 152 -17.85 -14.22 7.29
N ARG A 153 -16.57 -14.54 7.21
CA ARG A 153 -15.54 -13.74 7.86
C ARG A 153 -15.47 -12.32 7.31
N ILE A 154 -15.61 -12.12 6.01
CA ILE A 154 -15.68 -10.76 5.42
C ILE A 154 -16.87 -9.98 6.03
N VAL A 155 -18.05 -10.60 6.16
CA VAL A 155 -19.22 -9.96 6.77
C VAL A 155 -18.94 -9.57 8.21
N GLU A 156 -18.37 -10.48 9.02
CA GLU A 156 -18.02 -10.23 10.42
C GLU A 156 -17.09 -9.01 10.54
N ILE A 157 -15.99 -8.96 9.76
CA ILE A 157 -15.01 -7.87 9.79
C ILE A 157 -15.65 -6.54 9.41
N LEU A 158 -16.52 -6.51 8.40
CA LEU A 158 -17.19 -5.29 7.97
C LEU A 158 -18.23 -4.79 8.99
N LEU A 159 -18.83 -5.69 9.78
CA LEU A 159 -19.78 -5.34 10.84
C LEU A 159 -19.12 -4.83 12.12
N GLU A 160 -17.82 -5.07 12.33
CA GLU A 160 -17.10 -4.58 13.50
C GLU A 160 -17.24 -3.06 13.65
N ASP A 161 -17.28 -2.60 14.91
CA ASP A 161 -17.31 -1.17 15.24
C ASP A 161 -15.89 -0.58 15.22
N ASP A 162 -15.26 -0.71 14.07
CA ASP A 162 -13.94 -0.15 13.74
C ASP A 162 -14.11 0.75 12.50
N PRO A 163 -13.76 2.05 12.57
CA PRO A 163 -13.95 2.98 11.47
C PRO A 163 -12.93 2.80 10.34
N ARG A 164 -11.86 2.03 10.57
CA ARG A 164 -10.81 1.84 9.56
C ARG A 164 -11.34 1.17 8.30
N PRO A 165 -10.87 1.58 7.12
CA PRO A 165 -11.09 0.84 5.90
C PRO A 165 -10.60 -0.61 6.01
N VAL A 166 -11.26 -1.51 5.29
CA VAL A 166 -10.88 -2.91 5.16
C VAL A 166 -10.44 -3.13 3.71
N TYR A 167 -9.17 -3.38 3.53
CA TYR A 167 -8.55 -3.55 2.22
C TYR A 167 -8.60 -5.02 1.80
N ILE A 168 -9.52 -5.33 0.88
CA ILE A 168 -9.75 -6.67 0.35
C ILE A 168 -8.92 -6.84 -0.92
N GLN A 169 -7.84 -7.57 -0.82
CA GLN A 169 -6.91 -7.83 -1.91
C GLN A 169 -7.40 -9.07 -2.68
N CYS A 170 -7.79 -8.89 -3.93
CA CYS A 170 -8.27 -9.95 -4.80
C CYS A 170 -7.12 -10.35 -5.75
N TRP A 171 -6.32 -11.30 -5.33
CA TRP A 171 -5.23 -11.88 -6.12
C TRP A 171 -5.81 -12.81 -7.20
N GLY A 172 -6.85 -13.57 -6.85
CA GLY A 172 -7.65 -14.37 -7.77
C GLY A 172 -9.03 -13.78 -8.03
N GLY A 173 -10.08 -14.60 -7.83
CA GLY A 173 -11.47 -14.21 -8.04
C GLY A 173 -12.04 -13.28 -6.96
N VAL A 174 -13.14 -12.62 -7.32
CA VAL A 174 -13.87 -11.66 -6.47
C VAL A 174 -15.17 -12.26 -5.93
N ASN A 175 -15.55 -13.47 -6.36
CA ASN A 175 -16.83 -14.11 -6.04
C ASN A 175 -17.10 -14.23 -4.54
N THR A 176 -16.07 -14.54 -3.73
CA THR A 176 -16.22 -14.64 -2.27
C THR A 176 -16.66 -13.30 -1.66
N ALA A 177 -16.06 -12.18 -2.08
CA ALA A 177 -16.47 -10.86 -1.65
C ALA A 177 -17.88 -10.50 -2.16
N ALA A 178 -18.21 -10.86 -3.41
CA ALA A 178 -19.55 -10.66 -3.97
C ALA A 178 -20.62 -11.38 -3.16
N LYS A 179 -20.37 -12.62 -2.72
CA LYS A 179 -21.25 -13.38 -1.82
C LYS A 179 -21.36 -12.70 -0.46
N ALA A 180 -20.25 -12.28 0.12
CA ALA A 180 -20.23 -11.58 1.41
C ALA A 180 -21.08 -10.29 1.38
N PHE A 181 -20.95 -9.49 0.32
CA PHE A 181 -21.68 -8.22 0.20
C PHE A 181 -23.18 -8.44 -0.07
N GLN A 182 -23.52 -9.46 -0.85
CA GLN A 182 -24.92 -9.87 -1.03
C GLN A 182 -25.54 -10.30 0.30
N LYS A 183 -24.83 -11.12 1.08
CA LYS A 183 -25.26 -11.54 2.41
C LYS A 183 -25.42 -10.36 3.38
N LEU A 184 -24.44 -9.47 3.41
CA LEU A 184 -24.46 -8.26 4.23
C LEU A 184 -25.70 -7.40 3.93
N GLN A 185 -26.00 -7.16 2.65
CA GLN A 185 -27.15 -6.37 2.23
C GLN A 185 -28.49 -6.99 2.65
N VAL A 186 -28.62 -8.31 2.57
CA VAL A 186 -29.88 -9.00 2.84
C VAL A 186 -30.11 -9.29 4.32
N GLN A 187 -29.03 -9.67 5.03
CA GLN A 187 -29.16 -10.11 6.44
C GLN A 187 -28.93 -8.97 7.43
N TYR A 188 -28.23 -7.90 7.03
CA TYR A 188 -27.86 -6.76 7.88
C TYR A 188 -28.18 -5.42 7.20
N PRO A 189 -29.45 -5.20 6.77
CA PRO A 189 -29.82 -4.02 5.99
C PRO A 189 -29.64 -2.70 6.74
N ASP A 190 -29.77 -2.71 8.06
CA ASP A 190 -29.60 -1.50 8.89
C ASP A 190 -28.13 -1.07 9.03
N GLU A 191 -27.20 -2.01 8.98
CA GLU A 191 -25.75 -1.78 9.06
C GLU A 191 -25.07 -1.68 7.69
N TYR A 192 -25.76 -2.07 6.63
CA TYR A 192 -25.20 -2.27 5.30
C TYR A 192 -24.42 -1.05 4.79
N GLU A 193 -25.02 0.13 4.79
CA GLU A 193 -24.38 1.34 4.25
C GLU A 193 -23.07 1.70 5.00
N ARG A 194 -23.09 1.57 6.33
CA ARG A 194 -21.89 1.79 7.16
C ARG A 194 -20.82 0.75 6.89
N ALA A 195 -21.20 -0.49 6.78
CA ALA A 195 -20.29 -1.62 6.63
C ALA A 195 -19.64 -1.63 5.23
N ILE A 196 -20.47 -1.47 4.17
CA ILE A 196 -19.99 -1.53 2.79
C ILE A 196 -19.05 -0.34 2.44
N ALA A 197 -19.27 0.82 3.06
CA ALA A 197 -18.39 1.99 2.86
C ALA A 197 -16.96 1.79 3.36
N LYS A 198 -16.71 0.80 4.22
CA LYS A 198 -15.36 0.44 4.67
C LYS A 198 -14.61 -0.43 3.67
N ALA A 199 -15.30 -1.08 2.74
CA ALA A 199 -14.70 -2.05 1.84
C ALA A 199 -13.95 -1.35 0.69
N VAL A 200 -12.66 -1.62 0.58
CA VAL A 200 -11.78 -1.19 -0.52
C VAL A 200 -11.16 -2.43 -1.15
N LEU A 201 -11.60 -2.77 -2.37
CA LEU A 201 -11.08 -3.92 -3.10
C LEU A 201 -9.91 -3.50 -3.98
N TYR A 202 -8.80 -4.23 -3.93
CA TYR A 202 -7.75 -4.13 -4.94
C TYR A 202 -7.75 -5.42 -5.77
N CYS A 203 -8.15 -5.32 -7.02
CA CYS A 203 -8.32 -6.47 -7.91
C CYS A 203 -7.17 -6.56 -8.92
N ILE A 204 -6.45 -7.68 -8.89
CA ILE A 204 -5.51 -8.08 -9.95
C ILE A 204 -6.35 -8.66 -11.09
N TRP A 205 -6.78 -7.81 -12.02
CA TRP A 205 -7.85 -8.06 -12.97
C TRP A 205 -9.18 -8.44 -12.30
N TYR A 206 -10.22 -8.58 -13.10
CA TYR A 206 -11.40 -9.36 -12.72
C TYR A 206 -11.20 -10.78 -13.26
N GLN A 207 -10.92 -11.70 -12.37
CA GLN A 207 -10.65 -13.09 -12.73
C GLN A 207 -11.90 -13.99 -12.63
N ASP A 208 -13.05 -13.38 -12.28
CA ASP A 208 -14.40 -13.94 -12.33
C ASP A 208 -15.43 -12.83 -12.55
N ALA A 209 -16.72 -13.10 -12.38
CA ALA A 209 -17.79 -12.10 -12.58
C ALA A 209 -18.21 -11.36 -11.28
N GLY A 210 -17.57 -11.64 -10.15
CA GLY A 210 -17.88 -10.99 -8.87
C GLY A 210 -17.64 -9.49 -8.89
N GLY A 211 -16.57 -9.03 -9.56
CA GLY A 211 -16.27 -7.60 -9.68
C GLY A 211 -17.39 -6.82 -10.37
N SER A 212 -17.88 -7.30 -11.52
CA SER A 212 -18.99 -6.64 -12.24
C SER A 212 -20.32 -6.69 -11.46
N TYR A 213 -20.52 -7.71 -10.60
CA TYR A 213 -21.64 -7.77 -9.69
C TYR A 213 -21.53 -6.67 -8.61
N ILE A 214 -20.35 -6.53 -7.99
CA ILE A 214 -20.12 -5.52 -6.95
C ILE A 214 -20.26 -4.10 -7.51
N GLU A 215 -19.67 -3.81 -8.67
CA GLU A 215 -19.83 -2.51 -9.35
C GLU A 215 -21.29 -2.08 -9.46
N LYS A 216 -22.15 -3.01 -9.82
CA LYS A 216 -23.54 -2.72 -10.10
C LYS A 216 -24.42 -2.67 -8.86
N TYR A 217 -24.23 -3.59 -7.92
CA TYR A 217 -25.17 -3.81 -6.81
C TYR A 217 -24.67 -3.32 -5.46
N HIS A 218 -23.36 -3.02 -5.35
CA HIS A 218 -22.71 -2.56 -4.12
C HIS A 218 -21.86 -1.32 -4.35
N PRO A 219 -22.44 -0.21 -4.88
CA PRO A 219 -21.67 0.99 -5.24
C PRO A 219 -21.08 1.73 -4.03
N GLY A 220 -21.42 1.32 -2.79
CA GLY A 220 -20.79 1.82 -1.57
C GLY A 220 -19.36 1.33 -1.36
N ALA A 221 -18.96 0.20 -1.99
CA ALA A 221 -17.60 -0.31 -1.93
C ALA A 221 -16.70 0.39 -2.96
N THR A 222 -15.44 0.64 -2.62
CA THR A 222 -14.43 1.16 -3.55
C THR A 222 -13.71 0.01 -4.25
N ILE A 223 -13.50 0.12 -5.55
CA ILE A 223 -12.78 -0.88 -6.35
C ILE A 223 -11.57 -0.23 -7.02
N LEU A 224 -10.38 -0.78 -6.78
CA LEU A 224 -9.13 -0.47 -7.45
C LEU A 224 -8.80 -1.62 -8.39
N LEU A 225 -8.97 -1.41 -9.70
CA LEU A 225 -8.74 -2.44 -10.70
C LEU A 225 -7.37 -2.24 -11.36
N SER A 226 -6.44 -3.14 -11.09
CA SER A 226 -5.12 -3.16 -11.73
C SER A 226 -5.15 -3.99 -13.00
N HIS A 227 -4.77 -3.35 -14.10
CA HIS A 227 -4.58 -3.97 -15.41
C HIS A 227 -3.11 -3.98 -15.85
N HIS A 228 -2.30 -3.09 -15.29
CA HIS A 228 -0.91 -2.89 -15.68
C HIS A 228 0.09 -3.58 -14.74
N PHE A 229 -0.38 -4.39 -13.77
CA PHE A 229 0.52 -5.10 -12.86
C PHE A 229 1.49 -6.02 -13.61
N SER A 230 1.05 -6.63 -14.71
CA SER A 230 1.88 -7.44 -15.57
C SER A 230 3.04 -6.62 -16.16
N GLY A 231 4.26 -7.15 -16.02
CA GLY A 231 5.49 -6.47 -16.39
C GLY A 231 6.07 -5.56 -15.29
N SER A 232 5.48 -5.55 -14.08
CA SER A 232 6.06 -4.91 -12.89
C SER A 232 6.76 -5.92 -11.98
N TRP A 233 6.03 -6.84 -11.37
CA TRP A 233 6.51 -7.87 -10.43
C TRP A 233 6.38 -9.29 -10.98
N ASP A 234 6.07 -9.46 -12.26
CA ASP A 234 5.89 -10.74 -12.92
C ASP A 234 6.92 -11.00 -14.04
N TYR A 235 6.65 -11.95 -14.89
CA TYR A 235 7.48 -12.45 -15.98
C TYR A 235 8.21 -11.37 -16.78
N GLY A 236 9.54 -11.31 -16.69
CA GLY A 236 10.36 -10.34 -17.40
C GLY A 236 10.27 -8.91 -16.85
N ALA A 237 9.82 -8.76 -15.64
CA ALA A 237 9.72 -7.48 -14.96
C ALA A 237 11.08 -6.79 -14.74
N MET A 238 11.05 -5.49 -14.47
CA MET A 238 12.25 -4.73 -14.07
C MET A 238 12.85 -5.27 -12.77
N SER A 239 12.01 -5.77 -11.85
CA SER A 239 12.42 -6.42 -10.60
C SER A 239 13.37 -7.63 -10.80
N ASN A 240 13.43 -8.20 -12.00
CA ASN A 240 14.32 -9.31 -12.33
C ASN A 240 15.68 -8.92 -12.93
N SER A 241 15.94 -7.62 -13.11
CA SER A 241 17.15 -7.13 -13.79
C SER A 241 18.46 -7.58 -13.12
N ASP A 242 18.43 -7.82 -11.80
CA ASP A 242 19.60 -8.13 -10.98
C ASP A 242 19.77 -9.63 -10.70
N ASN A 243 19.00 -10.49 -11.32
CA ASN A 243 18.91 -11.92 -10.93
C ASN A 243 18.50 -12.09 -9.45
N PHE A 244 17.60 -11.25 -8.98
CA PHE A 244 17.23 -11.11 -7.58
C PHE A 244 16.86 -12.46 -6.94
N VAL A 245 15.99 -13.22 -7.58
CA VAL A 245 15.53 -14.52 -7.05
C VAL A 245 16.69 -15.51 -6.85
N SER A 246 17.60 -15.64 -7.82
CA SER A 246 18.73 -16.55 -7.71
C SER A 246 19.72 -16.12 -6.63
N GLN A 247 19.88 -14.81 -6.41
CA GLN A 247 20.84 -14.29 -5.44
C GLN A 247 20.30 -14.31 -4.01
N TYR A 248 19.06 -13.90 -3.80
CA TYR A 248 18.52 -13.65 -2.45
C TYR A 248 17.57 -14.75 -1.99
N MET A 249 16.92 -15.46 -2.91
CA MET A 249 15.91 -16.46 -2.57
C MET A 249 16.44 -17.89 -2.78
N GLN A 250 16.99 -18.20 -3.95
CA GLN A 250 17.35 -19.56 -4.34
C GLN A 250 18.80 -19.98 -3.99
N ASN A 251 19.57 -19.13 -3.32
CA ASN A 251 20.95 -19.44 -2.93
C ASN A 251 21.08 -20.56 -1.86
N GLY A 252 19.96 -21.16 -1.46
CA GLY A 252 19.90 -22.30 -0.51
C GLY A 252 19.98 -21.90 0.97
N GLN A 253 20.14 -20.63 1.30
CA GLN A 253 20.26 -20.15 2.68
C GLN A 253 18.92 -19.65 3.26
N HIS A 254 18.01 -19.19 2.39
CA HIS A 254 16.76 -18.57 2.82
C HIS A 254 15.63 -19.62 2.98
N PRO A 255 15.02 -19.76 4.19
CA PRO A 255 13.96 -20.74 4.43
C PRO A 255 12.74 -20.60 3.52
N LEU A 256 12.42 -19.36 3.12
CA LEU A 256 11.30 -19.04 2.22
C LEU A 256 11.65 -19.22 0.73
N GLY A 257 12.93 -19.32 0.38
CA GLY A 257 13.40 -19.38 -1.01
C GLY A 257 12.90 -20.58 -1.81
N LYS A 258 12.56 -21.69 -1.14
CA LYS A 258 12.02 -22.90 -1.79
C LYS A 258 10.69 -22.67 -2.52
N PHE A 259 9.95 -21.62 -2.18
CA PHE A 259 8.66 -21.32 -2.78
C PHE A 259 8.80 -20.54 -4.10
N TYR A 260 9.97 -19.99 -4.38
CA TYR A 260 10.29 -19.40 -5.67
C TYR A 260 10.82 -20.48 -6.61
N THR A 261 9.91 -21.08 -7.38
CA THR A 261 10.24 -22.18 -8.30
C THR A 261 10.83 -21.70 -9.62
N GLN A 262 10.63 -20.41 -9.97
CA GLN A 262 11.17 -19.78 -11.17
C GLN A 262 12.48 -19.06 -10.87
N PRO A 263 13.38 -18.88 -11.85
CA PRO A 263 14.63 -18.13 -11.66
C PRO A 263 14.42 -16.60 -11.73
N TYR A 264 13.19 -16.15 -11.78
CA TYR A 264 12.77 -14.74 -11.84
C TYR A 264 11.62 -14.49 -10.89
N ILE A 265 11.34 -13.24 -10.56
CA ILE A 265 10.17 -12.85 -9.78
C ILE A 265 8.91 -13.18 -10.59
N SER A 266 8.00 -13.92 -9.97
CA SER A 266 6.68 -14.22 -10.46
C SER A 266 5.69 -13.88 -9.34
N GLU A 267 5.40 -12.59 -9.21
CA GLU A 267 4.64 -12.00 -8.10
C GLU A 267 3.58 -11.03 -8.65
N GLY A 268 2.70 -11.53 -9.55
CA GLY A 268 1.64 -10.71 -10.15
C GLY A 268 0.76 -9.98 -9.14
N ASP A 269 0.60 -10.53 -7.95
CA ASP A 269 -0.31 -10.05 -6.91
C ASP A 269 0.33 -9.06 -5.92
N THR A 270 1.65 -8.96 -5.92
CA THR A 270 2.41 -8.11 -5.00
C THR A 270 1.95 -6.64 -5.00
N PRO A 271 1.59 -5.99 -6.12
CA PRO A 271 1.06 -4.62 -6.09
C PRO A 271 -0.17 -4.45 -5.19
N ALA A 272 -0.97 -5.50 -5.00
CA ALA A 272 -2.20 -5.41 -4.21
C ALA A 272 -1.94 -5.09 -2.74
N PHE A 273 -0.97 -5.74 -2.09
CA PHE A 273 -0.65 -5.41 -0.70
C PHE A 273 0.31 -4.21 -0.59
N LEU A 274 1.23 -4.03 -1.53
CA LEU A 274 2.14 -2.88 -1.53
C LEU A 274 1.40 -1.54 -1.59
N ASN A 275 0.19 -1.51 -2.17
CA ASN A 275 -0.65 -0.31 -2.21
C ASN A 275 -1.11 0.17 -0.83
N PHE A 276 -1.19 -0.73 0.14
CA PHE A 276 -1.77 -0.44 1.45
C PHE A 276 -0.72 -0.30 2.56
N ILE A 277 0.56 -0.47 2.26
CA ILE A 277 1.64 -0.23 3.23
C ILE A 277 1.70 1.24 3.57
N ASP A 278 1.73 1.54 4.87
CA ASP A 278 1.82 2.90 5.39
C ASP A 278 3.30 3.37 5.45
N ASN A 279 3.88 3.54 4.28
CA ASN A 279 5.27 3.95 4.12
C ASN A 279 5.48 5.47 3.97
N GLY A 280 4.44 6.27 4.24
CA GLY A 280 4.46 7.73 4.12
C GLY A 280 4.07 8.26 2.74
N LEU A 281 3.85 7.41 1.73
CA LEU A 281 3.29 7.80 0.42
C LEU A 281 1.79 8.11 0.48
N ARG A 282 1.10 7.69 1.53
CA ARG A 282 -0.35 7.91 1.77
C ARG A 282 -1.26 7.30 0.69
N ALA A 283 -0.77 6.32 -0.06
CA ALA A 283 -1.52 5.68 -1.14
C ALA A 283 -2.81 4.98 -0.65
N CYS A 284 -2.82 4.52 0.62
CA CYS A 284 -3.99 3.92 1.25
C CYS A 284 -5.10 4.94 1.59
N GLU A 285 -4.82 6.25 1.58
CA GLU A 285 -5.79 7.29 1.91
C GLU A 285 -6.63 7.72 0.71
N ASP A 286 -6.01 7.79 -0.48
CA ASP A 286 -6.69 8.12 -1.72
C ASP A 286 -6.05 7.38 -2.90
N PRO A 287 -6.85 6.69 -3.75
CA PRO A 287 -6.33 5.94 -4.89
C PRO A 287 -5.53 6.75 -5.90
N THR A 288 -5.79 8.06 -5.97
CA THR A 288 -5.14 8.97 -6.93
C THR A 288 -3.76 9.45 -6.50
N TYR A 289 -3.38 9.22 -5.23
CA TYR A 289 -2.10 9.67 -4.71
C TYR A 289 -0.93 8.88 -5.30
N GLY A 290 -1.09 7.57 -5.40
CA GLY A 290 -0.07 6.68 -5.92
C GLY A 290 1.00 6.31 -4.89
N GLY A 291 1.55 5.14 -5.06
CA GLY A 291 2.56 4.51 -4.21
C GLY A 291 3.04 3.19 -4.79
N TRP A 292 3.60 2.33 -3.98
CA TRP A 292 4.23 1.08 -4.41
C TRP A 292 3.30 0.12 -5.15
N GLY A 293 1.97 0.20 -4.91
CA GLY A 293 0.96 -0.55 -5.65
C GLY A 293 0.41 0.16 -6.89
N GLY A 294 1.01 1.29 -7.27
CA GLY A 294 0.58 2.06 -8.45
C GLY A 294 -0.23 3.31 -8.10
N ARG A 295 -0.78 3.93 -9.12
CA ARG A 295 -1.66 5.09 -9.02
C ARG A 295 -2.88 4.87 -9.88
N PHE A 296 -4.04 5.33 -9.39
CA PHE A 296 -5.32 5.07 -10.00
C PHE A 296 -6.00 6.36 -10.43
N TYR A 297 -6.92 6.23 -11.39
CA TYR A 297 -7.85 7.27 -11.79
C TYR A 297 -9.28 6.72 -11.72
N ARG A 298 -10.24 7.58 -11.42
CA ARG A 298 -11.65 7.20 -11.38
C ARG A 298 -12.16 6.94 -12.80
N VAL A 299 -12.85 5.83 -12.99
CA VAL A 299 -13.43 5.43 -14.28
C VAL A 299 -14.68 6.28 -14.58
N ASP A 300 -14.76 6.82 -15.79
CA ASP A 300 -15.93 7.61 -16.22
C ASP A 300 -17.24 6.81 -16.07
N GLY A 301 -18.25 7.43 -15.45
CA GLY A 301 -19.55 6.83 -15.21
C GLY A 301 -19.65 6.03 -13.90
N PHE A 302 -18.56 5.91 -13.15
CA PHE A 302 -18.55 5.29 -11.81
C PHE A 302 -18.07 6.30 -10.76
N GLU A 303 -18.60 6.19 -9.56
CA GLU A 303 -18.13 7.01 -8.44
C GLU A 303 -17.07 6.31 -7.60
N ASN A 304 -17.08 4.98 -7.59
CA ASN A 304 -16.32 4.11 -6.72
C ASN A 304 -15.39 3.12 -7.44
N VAL A 305 -15.28 3.20 -8.76
CA VAL A 305 -14.40 2.32 -9.55
C VAL A 305 -13.22 3.11 -10.10
N TYR A 306 -12.03 2.62 -9.82
CA TYR A 306 -10.76 3.21 -10.23
C TYR A 306 -9.97 2.19 -11.04
N ARG A 307 -9.17 2.67 -12.00
CA ARG A 307 -8.19 1.87 -12.76
C ARG A 307 -6.80 2.44 -12.60
N ASP A 308 -5.83 1.56 -12.67
CA ASP A 308 -4.42 1.94 -12.69
C ASP A 308 -4.08 2.79 -13.93
N VAL A 309 -3.30 3.84 -13.71
CA VAL A 309 -2.98 4.85 -14.73
C VAL A 309 -2.13 4.26 -15.84
N SER A 310 -1.09 3.50 -15.50
CA SER A 310 -0.15 2.91 -16.46
C SER A 310 0.84 1.98 -15.76
N LEU A 311 1.49 1.13 -16.56
CA LEU A 311 2.65 0.35 -16.12
C LEU A 311 3.80 1.25 -15.59
N GLY A 312 3.96 2.46 -16.13
CA GLY A 312 4.96 3.41 -15.67
C GLY A 312 4.75 3.83 -14.22
N ALA A 313 3.49 4.03 -13.82
CA ALA A 313 3.15 4.41 -12.45
C ALA A 313 3.43 3.30 -11.41
N LEU A 314 3.45 2.03 -11.83
CA LEU A 314 3.91 0.91 -11.01
C LEU A 314 5.45 0.81 -11.00
N ARG A 315 6.07 0.92 -12.17
CA ARG A 315 7.52 0.77 -12.32
C ARG A 315 8.34 1.85 -11.63
N GLU A 316 7.76 3.01 -11.42
CA GLU A 316 8.36 4.11 -10.68
C GLU A 316 8.85 3.66 -9.28
N TRP A 317 8.13 2.74 -8.66
CA TRP A 317 8.37 2.30 -7.29
C TRP A 317 9.04 0.93 -7.15
N ILE A 318 9.32 0.23 -8.25
CA ILE A 318 9.90 -1.12 -8.17
C ILE A 318 11.26 -1.12 -7.46
N GLU A 319 12.14 -0.18 -7.80
CA GLU A 319 13.50 -0.18 -7.23
C GLU A 319 13.46 0.01 -5.70
N PRO A 320 12.84 1.06 -5.13
CA PRO A 320 12.79 1.20 -3.68
C PRO A 320 12.04 0.04 -2.99
N ALA A 321 10.93 -0.45 -3.55
CA ALA A 321 10.20 -1.57 -2.96
C ALA A 321 11.01 -2.88 -3.01
N LEU A 322 11.77 -3.12 -4.09
CA LEU A 322 12.64 -4.29 -4.21
C LEU A 322 13.81 -4.25 -3.21
N ARG A 323 14.36 -3.07 -2.95
CA ARG A 323 15.44 -2.91 -1.96
C ARG A 323 14.93 -3.08 -0.53
N ASP A 324 13.74 -2.60 -0.23
CA ASP A 324 13.07 -2.86 1.05
C ASP A 324 12.80 -4.35 1.24
N PHE A 325 12.26 -5.04 0.22
CA PHE A 325 12.08 -6.48 0.24
C PHE A 325 13.41 -7.23 0.46
N GLN A 326 14.49 -6.81 -0.21
CA GLN A 326 15.82 -7.38 0.00
C GLN A 326 16.27 -7.23 1.46
N ALA A 327 16.08 -6.06 2.06
CA ALA A 327 16.43 -5.83 3.47
C ALA A 327 15.65 -6.77 4.40
N ARG A 328 14.35 -6.94 4.17
CA ARG A 328 13.50 -7.86 4.95
C ARG A 328 13.92 -9.33 4.78
N LEU A 329 14.39 -9.71 3.60
CA LEU A 329 15.00 -11.03 3.40
C LEU A 329 16.28 -11.18 4.21
N GLU A 330 17.09 -10.14 4.34
CA GLU A 330 18.29 -10.15 5.20
C GLU A 330 17.92 -10.19 6.68
N TRP A 331 16.85 -9.52 7.10
CA TRP A 331 16.30 -9.60 8.48
C TRP A 331 15.94 -11.04 8.86
N CYS A 332 15.46 -11.85 7.93
CA CYS A 332 15.20 -13.25 8.18
C CYS A 332 16.44 -14.05 8.61
N LEU A 333 17.62 -13.58 8.25
CA LEU A 333 18.87 -14.35 8.38
C LEU A 333 19.75 -13.88 9.56
N THR A 334 19.43 -12.74 10.18
CA THR A 334 20.23 -12.23 11.30
C THR A 334 19.40 -11.94 12.55
N PRO A 335 19.83 -12.45 13.73
CA PRO A 335 19.23 -12.16 15.02
C PRO A 335 19.78 -10.88 15.66
N VAL A 336 20.59 -10.09 14.97
CA VAL A 336 21.25 -8.90 15.47
C VAL A 336 20.78 -7.69 14.69
N TYR A 337 20.12 -6.73 15.35
CA TYR A 337 19.55 -5.54 14.73
C TYR A 337 20.59 -4.76 13.92
N GLU A 338 21.74 -4.52 14.49
CA GLU A 338 22.84 -3.76 13.87
C GLU A 338 23.50 -4.47 12.69
N ASP A 339 23.18 -5.74 12.44
CA ASP A 339 23.70 -6.51 11.31
C ASP A 339 22.80 -6.45 10.06
N ALA A 340 21.64 -5.80 10.14
CA ALA A 340 20.75 -5.55 9.00
C ALA A 340 20.52 -4.06 8.76
N ASN A 341 20.07 -3.68 7.57
CA ASN A 341 19.73 -2.31 7.24
C ASN A 341 18.27 -2.01 7.54
N HIS A 342 17.97 -0.76 7.97
CA HIS A 342 16.64 -0.23 8.25
C HIS A 342 16.48 1.13 7.58
N ALA A 343 15.25 1.47 7.20
CA ALA A 343 14.98 2.74 6.54
C ALA A 343 15.19 3.94 7.51
N PRO A 344 15.61 5.10 7.00
CA PRO A 344 15.67 6.33 7.78
C PRO A 344 14.30 6.67 8.38
N GLU A 345 14.27 7.24 9.57
CA GLU A 345 13.06 7.71 10.22
C GLU A 345 12.77 9.16 9.84
N ILE A 346 11.55 9.46 9.39
CA ILE A 346 11.07 10.82 9.12
C ILE A 346 10.02 11.19 10.15
N VAL A 347 10.24 12.29 10.85
CA VAL A 347 9.27 12.88 11.77
C VAL A 347 8.91 14.27 11.30
N VAL A 348 7.60 14.55 11.16
CA VAL A 348 7.08 15.86 10.78
C VAL A 348 6.26 16.44 11.94
N PRO A 349 6.89 17.21 12.86
CA PRO A 349 6.20 17.67 14.08
C PRO A 349 5.03 18.62 13.82
N GLU A 350 5.04 19.33 12.69
CA GLU A 350 4.00 20.29 12.31
C GLU A 350 2.83 19.65 11.55
N GLY A 351 2.91 18.31 11.31
CA GLY A 351 1.91 17.56 10.54
C GLY A 351 2.13 17.65 9.04
N LEU A 352 1.43 16.77 8.32
CA LEU A 352 1.56 16.60 6.87
C LEU A 352 0.51 17.40 6.06
N ASP A 353 -0.57 17.86 6.73
CA ASP A 353 -1.69 18.56 6.11
C ASP A 353 -1.63 20.03 6.49
N ILE A 354 -1.43 20.89 5.50
CA ILE A 354 -1.14 22.34 5.70
C ILE A 354 -2.15 23.16 4.94
N VAL A 355 -2.68 24.20 5.56
CA VAL A 355 -3.61 25.13 4.94
C VAL A 355 -2.99 26.52 4.86
N VAL A 356 -2.96 27.09 3.66
CA VAL A 356 -2.38 28.42 3.38
C VAL A 356 -3.27 29.22 2.42
N ARG A 357 -2.98 30.52 2.26
CA ARG A 357 -3.61 31.36 1.24
C ARG A 357 -2.68 31.60 0.05
N SER A 358 -3.28 31.86 -1.10
CA SER A 358 -2.56 32.30 -2.31
C SER A 358 -1.57 33.41 -2.02
N GLY A 359 -0.33 33.26 -2.49
CA GLY A 359 0.76 34.21 -2.30
C GLY A 359 1.53 34.09 -0.99
N GLU A 360 1.12 33.25 -0.06
CA GLU A 360 1.89 32.99 1.17
C GLU A 360 3.12 32.11 0.89
N LYS A 361 4.19 32.36 1.67
CA LYS A 361 5.36 31.46 1.69
C LYS A 361 5.02 30.21 2.50
N VAL A 362 5.06 29.06 1.87
CA VAL A 362 4.92 27.74 2.50
C VAL A 362 6.30 27.20 2.80
N THR A 363 6.55 26.79 4.03
CA THR A 363 7.78 26.10 4.42
C THR A 363 7.43 24.72 4.90
N LEU A 364 8.02 23.69 4.27
CA LEU A 364 7.87 22.29 4.64
C LEU A 364 9.17 21.82 5.30
N LYS A 365 9.05 21.21 6.47
CA LYS A 365 10.18 20.81 7.28
C LYS A 365 9.95 19.43 7.88
N ALA A 366 11.01 18.63 7.92
CA ALA A 366 11.03 17.32 8.59
C ALA A 366 12.25 17.21 9.51
N GLN A 367 12.22 16.23 10.40
CA GLN A 367 13.38 15.74 11.14
C GLN A 367 13.68 14.35 10.59
N ILE A 368 14.88 14.15 10.08
CA ILE A 368 15.30 12.88 9.48
C ILE A 368 16.44 12.33 10.32
N SER A 369 16.37 11.06 10.66
CA SER A 369 17.44 10.36 11.36
C SER A 369 17.61 8.95 10.83
N ASP A 370 18.84 8.48 10.82
CA ASP A 370 19.19 7.10 10.54
C ASP A 370 19.84 6.51 11.78
N LYS A 371 19.33 5.36 12.23
CA LYS A 371 19.81 4.69 13.43
C LYS A 371 20.90 3.65 13.13
N ASP A 372 21.09 3.32 11.86
CA ASP A 372 22.02 2.29 11.46
C ASP A 372 23.48 2.84 11.41
N PRO A 373 24.42 2.19 12.11
CA PRO A 373 25.81 2.66 12.20
C PRO A 373 26.64 2.35 10.95
N ARG A 374 26.01 2.07 9.81
CA ARG A 374 26.67 1.37 8.69
C ARG A 374 27.30 2.25 7.63
N ASP A 375 27.00 3.53 7.62
CA ASP A 375 27.40 4.41 6.55
C ASP A 375 28.84 4.80 6.68
N VAL A 376 29.69 3.96 6.13
CA VAL A 376 31.11 4.25 6.09
C VAL A 376 31.69 4.13 4.71
N GLU A 377 32.41 5.17 4.34
CA GLU A 377 33.19 5.20 3.12
C GLU A 377 34.09 3.95 2.98
N GLY A 378 33.88 3.19 1.94
CA GLY A 378 34.95 2.42 1.32
C GLY A 378 35.26 1.03 1.83
N ALA A 379 34.37 0.33 2.51
CA ALA A 379 34.58 -1.10 2.72
C ALA A 379 33.76 -1.93 1.74
N TRP A 380 34.35 -2.32 0.64
CA TRP A 380 33.79 -3.29 -0.29
C TRP A 380 34.28 -4.67 0.05
N ARG A 381 33.39 -5.66 0.02
CA ARG A 381 33.73 -7.08 0.08
C ARG A 381 33.19 -7.79 -1.14
N LEU A 382 33.88 -8.83 -1.55
CA LEU A 382 33.36 -9.76 -2.56
C LEU A 382 32.47 -10.78 -1.86
N ARG A 383 31.18 -10.77 -2.19
CA ARG A 383 30.25 -11.83 -1.79
C ARG A 383 29.84 -12.59 -3.05
N GLY A 384 30.30 -13.84 -3.16
CA GLY A 384 30.19 -14.57 -4.42
C GLY A 384 30.97 -13.89 -5.54
N HIS A 385 30.28 -13.41 -6.58
CA HIS A 385 30.88 -12.70 -7.72
C HIS A 385 30.63 -11.18 -7.70
N MET A 386 30.00 -10.67 -6.64
CA MET A 386 29.65 -9.26 -6.55
C MET A 386 30.41 -8.55 -5.42
N TRP A 387 30.74 -7.30 -5.66
CA TRP A 387 31.29 -6.42 -4.63
C TRP A 387 30.15 -5.87 -3.80
N GLU A 388 30.17 -6.13 -2.49
CA GLU A 388 29.27 -5.53 -1.53
C GLU A 388 30.02 -4.54 -0.64
N GLN A 389 29.37 -3.45 -0.30
CA GLN A 389 29.89 -2.54 0.71
C GLN A 389 29.80 -3.23 2.07
N LYS A 390 30.93 -3.41 2.72
CA LYS A 390 30.98 -3.97 4.06
C LYS A 390 30.69 -2.85 5.06
N GLY A 391 29.54 -2.91 5.71
CA GLY A 391 29.24 -2.06 6.87
C GLY A 391 30.35 -2.21 7.93
N ARG A 392 30.66 -1.14 8.64
CA ARG A 392 31.60 -1.17 9.74
C ARG A 392 30.83 -1.16 11.04
N THR A 393 31.37 -1.87 12.04
CA THR A 393 30.70 -1.97 13.33
C THR A 393 30.62 -0.59 14.00
N LYS A 394 29.58 -0.39 14.83
CA LYS A 394 29.41 0.81 15.66
C LYS A 394 30.69 1.14 16.43
N ALA A 395 31.33 0.13 17.02
CA ALA A 395 32.60 0.30 17.74
C ALA A 395 33.72 0.88 16.83
N TRP A 396 33.80 0.41 15.58
CA TRP A 396 34.81 0.95 14.64
C TRP A 396 34.53 2.42 14.28
N LEU A 397 33.26 2.80 14.14
CA LEU A 397 32.87 4.18 13.84
C LEU A 397 33.09 5.13 15.02
N GLU A 398 32.90 4.64 16.24
CA GLU A 398 33.25 5.40 17.46
C GLU A 398 34.75 5.67 17.55
N GLU A 399 35.58 4.74 17.08
CA GLU A 399 37.03 4.90 17.01
C GLU A 399 37.49 5.75 15.82
N ASN A 400 36.67 5.86 14.76
CA ASN A 400 37.03 6.55 13.51
C ASN A 400 35.89 7.49 13.06
N PRO A 401 35.53 8.50 13.85
CA PRO A 401 34.37 9.35 13.56
C PRO A 401 34.49 10.14 12.24
N GLU A 402 35.72 10.41 11.78
CA GLU A 402 35.97 11.09 10.52
C GLU A 402 35.67 10.22 9.29
N LYS A 403 35.41 8.92 9.48
CA LYS A 403 35.05 7.98 8.41
C LYS A 403 33.54 7.84 8.26
N ARG A 404 32.78 8.52 9.09
CA ARG A 404 31.33 8.54 8.99
C ARG A 404 30.93 9.41 7.80
N ILE A 405 30.24 8.82 6.84
CA ILE A 405 29.60 9.56 5.74
C ILE A 405 28.20 10.02 6.17
N GLU A 406 27.55 10.80 5.33
CA GLU A 406 26.19 11.21 5.58
C GLU A 406 25.29 9.98 5.77
N GLU A 407 24.58 9.94 6.90
CA GLU A 407 23.74 8.82 7.30
C GLU A 407 22.55 8.66 6.34
N TYR A 408 22.07 9.77 5.78
CA TYR A 408 20.96 9.76 4.81
C TYR A 408 21.12 10.88 3.77
N ARG A 409 20.38 10.74 2.67
CA ARG A 409 20.09 11.81 1.71
C ARG A 409 18.58 12.03 1.62
N SER A 410 18.20 13.16 1.08
CA SER A 410 16.79 13.50 0.86
C SER A 410 16.59 14.23 -0.45
N ASP A 411 15.45 13.93 -1.07
CA ASP A 411 14.97 14.62 -2.26
C ASP A 411 13.53 15.10 -2.03
N TRP A 412 13.20 16.24 -2.64
CA TRP A 412 11.86 16.82 -2.55
C TRP A 412 11.31 17.06 -3.94
N CYS A 413 10.08 16.65 -4.17
CA CYS A 413 9.43 16.85 -5.46
C CYS A 413 7.93 17.12 -5.31
N GLN A 414 7.35 17.77 -6.33
CA GLN A 414 5.91 17.86 -6.46
C GLN A 414 5.37 16.54 -7.02
N MET A 415 4.33 16.01 -6.37
CA MET A 415 3.71 14.75 -6.75
C MET A 415 2.33 14.92 -7.38
N PRO A 416 1.89 13.99 -8.23
CA PRO A 416 0.49 13.89 -8.64
C PRO A 416 -0.45 13.61 -7.46
N GLY A 417 -1.75 13.81 -7.68
CA GLY A 417 -2.81 13.56 -6.70
C GLY A 417 -3.49 14.83 -6.20
N GLY A 418 -2.79 15.98 -6.24
CA GLY A 418 -3.38 17.28 -5.93
C GLY A 418 -4.32 17.79 -7.02
N SER A 419 -5.28 18.65 -6.64
CA SER A 419 -6.20 19.29 -7.59
C SER A 419 -5.57 20.45 -8.35
N TYR A 420 -4.46 21.02 -7.88
CA TYR A 420 -3.68 22.01 -8.60
C TYR A 420 -2.83 21.35 -9.69
N THR A 421 -3.08 21.72 -10.95
CA THR A 421 -2.44 21.10 -12.11
C THR A 421 -1.18 21.83 -12.60
N GLY A 422 -0.86 22.98 -11.99
CA GLY A 422 0.37 23.73 -12.31
C GLY A 422 1.58 23.20 -11.55
N SER A 423 2.76 23.66 -11.93
CA SER A 423 3.99 23.42 -11.19
C SER A 423 4.23 24.46 -10.10
N ILE A 424 4.94 24.06 -9.05
CA ILE A 424 5.47 24.94 -8.02
C ILE A 424 7.01 24.95 -8.08
N ASP A 425 7.62 26.07 -7.72
CA ASP A 425 9.07 26.20 -7.65
C ASP A 425 9.54 25.91 -6.22
N LEU A 426 10.03 24.70 -5.99
CA LEU A 426 10.62 24.31 -4.70
C LEU A 426 12.01 24.90 -4.53
N VAL A 427 12.21 25.64 -3.45
CA VAL A 427 13.50 26.21 -3.06
C VAL A 427 14.04 25.43 -1.87
N PHE A 428 15.18 24.78 -2.03
CA PHE A 428 15.80 23.93 -1.03
C PHE A 428 16.55 24.76 0.00
N GLU A 429 16.30 24.54 1.28
CA GLU A 429 16.98 25.15 2.43
C GLU A 429 17.72 24.10 3.28
N GLY A 430 18.48 23.23 2.63
CA GLY A 430 19.16 22.06 3.22
C GLY A 430 18.48 20.75 2.84
N LYS A 431 18.76 19.68 3.60
CA LYS A 431 18.19 18.34 3.35
C LYS A 431 16.75 18.23 3.83
N ASP A 432 16.44 18.86 4.95
CA ASP A 432 15.25 18.60 5.76
C ASP A 432 14.17 19.66 5.56
N GLN A 433 14.42 20.65 4.68
CA GLN A 433 13.53 21.78 4.50
C GLN A 433 13.49 22.30 3.08
N VAL A 434 12.30 22.59 2.61
CA VAL A 434 12.03 23.31 1.36
C VAL A 434 10.98 24.38 1.58
N HIS A 435 10.93 25.37 0.68
CA HIS A 435 9.82 26.31 0.64
C HIS A 435 9.39 26.62 -0.79
N PHE A 436 8.17 27.12 -0.94
CA PHE A 436 7.63 27.66 -2.18
C PHE A 436 6.63 28.78 -1.88
N VAL A 437 6.23 29.54 -2.88
CA VAL A 437 5.14 30.50 -2.78
C VAL A 437 3.86 29.85 -3.29
N ALA A 438 2.82 29.85 -2.46
CA ALA A 438 1.53 29.29 -2.82
C ALA A 438 0.96 29.99 -4.07
N PRO A 439 0.64 29.25 -5.14
CA PRO A 439 0.10 29.83 -6.36
C PRO A 439 -1.27 30.53 -6.16
N GLU A 440 -1.59 31.45 -7.06
CA GLU A 440 -2.90 32.09 -7.06
C GLU A 440 -3.97 31.09 -7.51
N VAL A 441 -4.99 30.88 -6.67
CA VAL A 441 -6.13 30.00 -6.96
C VAL A 441 -7.45 30.75 -6.81
N LYS A 442 -8.49 30.32 -7.57
CA LYS A 442 -9.84 30.93 -7.53
C LYS A 442 -10.81 30.16 -6.62
N SER A 443 -10.48 28.92 -6.31
CA SER A 443 -11.19 28.02 -5.39
C SER A 443 -10.13 27.22 -4.63
N PRO A 444 -10.46 26.60 -3.48
CA PRO A 444 -9.52 25.72 -2.77
C PRO A 444 -8.91 24.67 -3.69
N GLN A 445 -7.58 24.53 -3.66
CA GLN A 445 -6.85 23.51 -4.40
C GLN A 445 -5.75 22.92 -3.54
N THR A 446 -5.37 21.68 -3.83
CA THR A 446 -4.31 20.97 -3.13
C THR A 446 -3.08 20.79 -4.01
N VAL A 447 -1.91 20.94 -3.40
CA VAL A 447 -0.60 20.62 -3.99
C VAL A 447 0.02 19.53 -3.11
N HIS A 448 0.54 18.49 -3.74
CA HIS A 448 1.24 17.44 -3.02
C HIS A 448 2.75 17.59 -3.20
N VAL A 449 3.48 17.56 -2.09
CA VAL A 449 4.94 17.59 -2.07
C VAL A 449 5.43 16.35 -1.33
N LEU A 450 6.34 15.61 -1.94
CA LEU A 450 6.96 14.42 -1.37
C LEU A 450 8.36 14.73 -0.89
N LEU A 451 8.65 14.32 0.32
CA LEU A 451 10.01 14.12 0.82
C LEU A 451 10.31 12.63 0.70
N GLU A 452 11.41 12.30 0.03
CA GLU A 452 12.06 10.99 0.10
C GLU A 452 13.32 11.12 0.93
N ALA A 453 13.50 10.25 1.91
CA ALA A 453 14.74 10.11 2.65
C ALA A 453 15.26 8.69 2.48
N TYR A 454 16.49 8.54 2.04
CA TYR A 454 17.12 7.25 1.80
C TYR A 454 18.51 7.17 2.42
N ASP A 455 18.84 6.00 2.92
CA ASP A 455 20.15 5.74 3.48
C ASP A 455 21.21 5.51 2.40
N MET A 456 22.45 5.38 2.84
CA MET A 456 23.61 5.12 1.97
C MET A 456 24.10 3.68 2.09
N ALA A 457 23.36 2.81 2.80
CA ALA A 457 23.67 1.41 2.98
C ALA A 457 23.25 0.55 1.76
N LEU A 458 23.49 -0.76 1.85
CA LEU A 458 23.06 -1.75 0.88
C LEU A 458 22.43 -2.94 1.62
N PRO A 459 21.19 -3.30 1.27
CA PRO A 459 20.32 -2.64 0.27
C PRO A 459 19.91 -1.25 0.74
N ARG A 460 19.79 -0.29 -0.18
CA ARG A 460 19.31 1.06 0.13
C ARG A 460 17.83 1.00 0.53
N MET A 461 17.50 1.57 1.66
CA MET A 461 16.12 1.71 2.09
C MET A 461 15.65 3.17 2.03
N THR A 462 14.36 3.36 1.79
CA THR A 462 13.75 4.67 1.57
C THR A 462 12.50 4.84 2.41
N SER A 463 12.40 5.97 3.08
CA SER A 463 11.19 6.44 3.77
C SER A 463 10.61 7.66 3.08
N TYR A 464 9.32 7.90 3.27
CA TYR A 464 8.60 8.96 2.61
C TYR A 464 7.81 9.82 3.60
N ALA A 465 7.57 11.07 3.19
CA ALA A 465 6.58 11.93 3.83
C ALA A 465 5.89 12.76 2.75
N ARG A 466 4.59 12.49 2.52
CA ARG A 466 3.77 13.24 1.57
C ARG A 466 3.04 14.36 2.30
N PHE A 467 3.42 15.59 2.00
CA PHE A 467 2.72 16.80 2.44
C PHE A 467 1.57 17.12 1.49
N ILE A 468 0.42 17.45 2.05
CA ILE A 468 -0.73 17.94 1.30
C ILE A 468 -0.96 19.40 1.71
N VAL A 469 -0.74 20.32 0.77
CA VAL A 469 -0.89 21.75 0.99
C VAL A 469 -2.19 22.21 0.34
N THR A 470 -3.19 22.53 1.16
CA THR A 470 -4.45 23.13 0.72
C THR A 470 -4.29 24.63 0.59
N ILE A 471 -4.43 25.15 -0.62
CA ILE A 471 -4.30 26.55 -0.95
C ILE A 471 -5.69 27.16 -1.10
N LEU A 472 -5.98 28.17 -0.28
CA LEU A 472 -7.21 28.93 -0.32
C LEU A 472 -7.03 30.19 -1.18
N PRO A 473 -8.10 30.71 -1.83
CA PRO A 473 -8.09 32.04 -2.42
C PRO A 473 -7.71 33.12 -1.40
N ARG A 474 -7.19 34.24 -1.90
CA ARG A 474 -6.91 35.43 -1.06
C ARG A 474 -8.15 35.93 -0.31
#